data_84d9590d9820a9b81e1eb82c70018473
#
_entry.id   84d9590d9820a9b81e1eb82c70018473
#
_cell.length_a   1.000
_cell.length_b   1.000
_cell.length_c   1.000
_cell.angle_alpha   90.00
_cell.angle_beta   90.00
_cell.angle_gamma   90.00
#
_symmetry.space_group_name_H-M   'P 1'
#
loop_
_entity.id
_entity.type
_entity.pdbx_description
1 polymer ?
#
loop_
_entity_poly.entity_id
_entity_poly.type
_entity_poly.pdbx_seq_one_letter_code
_entity_poly.pdbx_strand_id
1 'polypeptide(L)'
;MSPAGRPKGEFRWAKPEGTPVTVNPPPLIGPEQVALIARRVSVIVASRDSAHRPHLMRAVGRRVSADLRRVTVFMSASSSAAVLADLRANGLIAVVFSEPSTNRTLQLKGRDAMVAPIEPGDEAVVQTYLLHFIDEIGELGFNESVARTMLCATPGDLLAVHFTPEAAFDQTPGPKAGQALSPVAG
;
A
#
# COMPACT_ATOMS: atom_id res chain seq x y z
N MET A 1 25.83 77.61 9.58
CA MET A 1 26.48 76.39 10.10
C MET A 1 25.42 75.25 10.09
N SER A 2 25.42 74.40 9.04
CA SER A 2 24.55 73.24 8.95
C SER A 2 25.30 72.00 9.44
N PRO A 3 24.65 71.07 10.19
CA PRO A 3 25.31 69.84 10.58
C PRO A 3 25.12 68.74 9.49
N ALA A 4 26.26 68.08 9.25
CA ALA A 4 26.44 67.05 8.26
C ALA A 4 25.48 65.80 8.49
N GLY A 5 24.90 65.32 7.38
CA GLY A 5 24.11 64.10 7.35
C GLY A 5 24.96 62.84 7.54
N ARG A 6 24.45 61.89 8.32
CA ARG A 6 25.00 60.53 8.47
C ARG A 6 24.63 59.69 7.23
N PRO A 7 25.53 58.83 6.76
CA PRO A 7 25.20 57.91 5.68
C PRO A 7 24.25 56.81 6.18
N LYS A 8 23.18 56.57 5.42
CA LYS A 8 22.24 55.43 5.62
C LYS A 8 22.95 54.15 5.18
N GLY A 9 23.34 53.32 6.14
CA GLY A 9 23.82 51.97 5.88
C GLY A 9 22.66 51.12 5.35
N GLU A 10 22.77 50.64 4.11
CA GLU A 10 21.88 49.62 3.56
C GLU A 10 22.13 48.30 4.26
N PHE A 11 21.16 47.86 5.05
CA PHE A 11 21.14 46.52 5.65
C PHE A 11 20.79 45.52 4.56
N ARG A 12 21.77 44.87 3.95
CA ARG A 12 21.59 43.80 2.97
C ARG A 12 21.28 42.50 3.72
N TRP A 13 20.03 42.06 3.68
CA TRP A 13 19.70 40.72 4.10
C TRP A 13 20.35 39.72 3.14
N ALA A 14 21.29 38.93 3.63
CA ALA A 14 21.78 37.76 2.93
C ALA A 14 20.62 36.77 2.85
N LYS A 15 20.18 36.37 1.63
CA LYS A 15 19.30 35.26 1.43
C LYS A 15 19.96 34.02 2.03
N PRO A 16 19.24 33.21 2.85
CA PRO A 16 19.76 31.91 3.24
C PRO A 16 19.89 31.05 2.00
N GLU A 17 21.09 30.78 1.55
CA GLU A 17 21.40 29.74 0.56
C GLU A 17 21.31 28.39 1.28
N GLY A 18 20.14 27.78 1.17
CA GLY A 18 19.89 26.43 1.61
C GLY A 18 18.60 25.98 0.98
N THR A 19 18.70 25.16 -0.06
CA THR A 19 17.55 24.40 -0.54
C THR A 19 17.03 23.62 0.66
N PRO A 20 15.74 23.72 1.04
CA PRO A 20 15.22 22.94 2.15
C PRO A 20 15.43 21.46 1.81
N VAL A 21 16.25 20.78 2.58
CA VAL A 21 16.37 19.31 2.52
C VAL A 21 15.03 18.79 2.96
N THR A 22 14.23 18.35 2.01
CA THR A 22 12.96 17.66 2.28
C THR A 22 13.32 16.31 2.90
N VAL A 23 13.42 16.27 4.22
CA VAL A 23 13.58 15.02 4.95
C VAL A 23 12.25 14.29 4.81
N ASN A 24 12.20 13.35 3.87
CA ASN A 24 11.05 12.46 3.77
C ASN A 24 10.88 11.70 5.09
N PRO A 25 9.68 11.67 5.69
CA PRO A 25 9.46 10.91 6.90
C PRO A 25 9.85 9.44 6.68
N PRO A 26 10.28 8.72 7.73
CA PRO A 26 10.63 7.30 7.60
C PRO A 26 9.43 6.50 7.07
N PRO A 27 9.66 5.39 6.34
CA PRO A 27 8.56 4.55 5.86
C PRO A 27 7.79 3.97 7.04
N LEU A 28 6.48 3.85 6.88
CA LEU A 28 5.59 3.28 7.91
C LEU A 28 5.79 1.78 8.08
N ILE A 29 6.14 1.09 6.99
CA ILE A 29 6.39 -0.36 6.96
C ILE A 29 7.90 -0.61 6.96
N GLY A 30 8.34 -1.48 7.87
CA GLY A 30 9.73 -1.90 7.98
C GLY A 30 9.99 -3.30 7.41
N PRO A 31 11.21 -3.82 7.57
CA PRO A 31 11.59 -5.13 7.06
C PRO A 31 10.67 -6.27 7.51
N GLU A 32 10.17 -6.23 8.75
CA GLU A 32 9.27 -7.26 9.27
C GLU A 32 7.92 -7.28 8.54
N GLN A 33 7.30 -6.11 8.33
CA GLN A 33 6.05 -5.98 7.61
C GLN A 33 6.22 -6.35 6.13
N VAL A 34 7.33 -5.94 5.52
CA VAL A 34 7.67 -6.32 4.14
C VAL A 34 7.86 -7.83 4.03
N ALA A 35 8.57 -8.45 4.98
CA ALA A 35 8.74 -9.89 5.02
C ALA A 35 7.40 -10.61 5.12
N LEU A 36 6.44 -10.13 5.94
CA LEU A 36 5.09 -10.70 5.99
C LEU A 36 4.35 -10.52 4.65
N ILE A 37 4.37 -9.32 4.07
CA ILE A 37 3.73 -9.05 2.77
C ILE A 37 4.31 -9.96 1.67
N ALA A 38 5.60 -10.25 1.70
CA ALA A 38 6.27 -11.11 0.72
C ALA A 38 5.95 -12.61 0.88
N ARG A 39 5.40 -13.02 2.02
CA ARG A 39 5.04 -14.43 2.28
C ARG A 39 3.78 -14.84 1.51
N ARG A 40 3.29 -16.06 1.78
CA ARG A 40 2.11 -16.68 1.17
C ARG A 40 0.81 -16.10 1.75
N VAL A 41 0.61 -14.80 1.64
CA VAL A 41 -0.53 -14.11 2.25
C VAL A 41 -1.74 -14.05 1.33
N SER A 42 -2.92 -14.14 1.90
CA SER A 42 -4.18 -13.71 1.30
C SER A 42 -4.27 -12.18 1.38
N VAL A 43 -4.65 -11.53 0.29
CA VAL A 43 -4.76 -10.06 0.23
C VAL A 43 -6.19 -9.65 -0.06
N ILE A 44 -6.78 -8.87 0.86
CA ILE A 44 -8.13 -8.29 0.69
C ILE A 44 -8.00 -6.77 0.63
N VAL A 45 -8.60 -6.19 -0.39
CA VAL A 45 -8.70 -4.74 -0.58
C VAL A 45 -10.10 -4.30 -0.21
N ALA A 46 -10.20 -3.24 0.59
CA ALA A 46 -11.45 -2.60 0.97
C ALA A 46 -11.43 -1.12 0.58
N SER A 47 -12.58 -0.64 0.15
CA SER A 47 -12.88 0.75 -0.16
C SER A 47 -14.24 1.13 0.44
N ARG A 48 -14.67 2.36 0.28
CA ARG A 48 -16.03 2.81 0.55
C ARG A 48 -16.49 3.86 -0.47
N ASP A 49 -17.78 3.89 -0.77
CA ASP A 49 -18.37 4.93 -1.59
C ASP A 49 -18.62 6.24 -0.79
N SER A 50 -19.19 7.25 -1.45
CA SER A 50 -19.56 8.53 -0.84
C SER A 50 -20.67 8.41 0.21
N ALA A 51 -21.49 7.36 0.15
CA ALA A 51 -22.50 7.03 1.15
C ALA A 51 -21.96 6.15 2.29
N HIS A 52 -20.63 5.99 2.37
CA HIS A 52 -19.92 5.18 3.35
C HIS A 52 -20.23 3.68 3.30
N ARG A 53 -20.76 3.18 2.18
CA ARG A 53 -20.97 1.73 2.00
C ARG A 53 -19.65 1.08 1.64
N PRO A 54 -19.23 0.04 2.37
CA PRO A 54 -17.96 -0.64 2.11
C PRO A 54 -18.09 -1.59 0.90
N HIS A 55 -17.03 -1.67 0.11
CA HIS A 55 -16.83 -2.70 -0.90
C HIS A 55 -15.51 -3.39 -0.63
N LEU A 56 -15.49 -4.72 -0.82
CA LEU A 56 -14.31 -5.54 -0.60
C LEU A 56 -14.09 -6.47 -1.79
N MET A 57 -12.83 -6.69 -2.15
CA MET A 57 -12.45 -7.68 -3.15
C MET A 57 -11.07 -8.25 -2.83
N ARG A 58 -10.84 -9.47 -3.25
CA ARG A 58 -9.54 -10.12 -3.16
C ARG A 58 -8.61 -9.58 -4.24
N ALA A 59 -7.39 -9.22 -3.85
CA ALA A 59 -6.32 -8.96 -4.80
C ALA A 59 -5.74 -10.27 -5.34
N VAL A 60 -5.21 -10.22 -6.56
CA VAL A 60 -4.58 -11.36 -7.24
C VAL A 60 -3.06 -11.26 -7.28
N GLY A 61 -2.51 -10.27 -6.59
CA GLY A 61 -1.06 -10.07 -6.47
C GLY A 61 -0.73 -8.84 -5.64
N ARG A 62 0.53 -8.71 -5.29
CA ARG A 62 1.05 -7.57 -4.50
C ARG A 62 2.53 -7.33 -4.76
N ARG A 63 2.98 -6.09 -4.52
CA ARG A 63 4.38 -5.66 -4.56
C ARG A 63 4.60 -4.51 -3.59
N VAL A 64 5.76 -4.46 -2.95
CA VAL A 64 6.25 -3.31 -2.18
C VAL A 64 7.41 -2.68 -2.95
N SER A 65 7.45 -1.37 -3.05
CA SER A 65 8.56 -0.65 -3.68
C SER A 65 9.87 -0.81 -2.89
N ALA A 66 11.00 -0.68 -3.57
CA ALA A 66 12.32 -0.86 -2.95
C ALA A 66 12.60 0.13 -1.82
N ASP A 67 12.01 1.32 -1.87
CA ASP A 67 12.10 2.36 -0.83
C ASP A 67 11.11 2.17 0.33
N LEU A 68 10.33 1.08 0.32
CA LEU A 68 9.32 0.70 1.31
C LEU A 68 8.18 1.71 1.48
N ARG A 69 8.00 2.65 0.54
CA ARG A 69 7.03 3.74 0.65
C ARG A 69 5.72 3.47 -0.07
N ARG A 70 5.75 2.62 -1.08
CA ARG A 70 4.58 2.34 -1.92
C ARG A 70 4.24 0.86 -1.90
N VAL A 71 2.95 0.58 -1.74
CA VAL A 71 2.39 -0.76 -1.92
C VAL A 71 1.56 -0.78 -3.19
N THR A 72 1.73 -1.83 -3.97
CA THR A 72 0.91 -2.11 -5.15
C THR A 72 0.14 -3.39 -4.91
N VAL A 73 -1.15 -3.39 -5.19
CA VAL A 73 -1.98 -4.59 -5.25
C VAL A 73 -2.55 -4.74 -6.66
N PHE A 74 -2.61 -5.96 -7.14
CA PHE A 74 -3.15 -6.27 -8.47
C PHE A 74 -4.58 -6.80 -8.33
N MET A 75 -5.48 -6.30 -9.16
CA MET A 75 -6.91 -6.63 -9.09
C MET A 75 -7.46 -6.96 -10.48
N SER A 76 -8.40 -7.88 -10.54
CA SER A 76 -9.19 -8.10 -11.76
C SER A 76 -10.18 -6.94 -11.93
N ALA A 77 -10.17 -6.28 -13.06
CA ALA A 77 -11.01 -5.12 -13.33
C ALA A 77 -12.50 -5.50 -13.33
N SER A 78 -12.84 -6.63 -13.92
CA SER A 78 -14.23 -7.11 -14.03
C SER A 78 -14.84 -7.47 -12.68
N SER A 79 -14.11 -8.21 -11.84
CA SER A 79 -14.61 -8.64 -10.52
C SER A 79 -14.50 -7.55 -9.44
N SER A 80 -13.67 -6.52 -9.66
CA SER A 80 -13.40 -5.46 -8.66
C SER A 80 -14.06 -4.12 -8.99
N ALA A 81 -15.02 -4.07 -9.90
CA ALA A 81 -15.56 -2.83 -10.44
C ALA A 81 -15.99 -1.81 -9.37
N ALA A 82 -16.69 -2.25 -8.32
CA ALA A 82 -17.14 -1.37 -7.23
C ALA A 82 -15.96 -0.79 -6.43
N VAL A 83 -15.01 -1.64 -6.02
CA VAL A 83 -13.80 -1.20 -5.30
C VAL A 83 -13.01 -0.20 -6.16
N LEU A 84 -12.78 -0.51 -7.43
CA LEU A 84 -12.03 0.35 -8.34
C LEU A 84 -12.72 1.69 -8.60
N ALA A 85 -14.06 1.71 -8.65
CA ALA A 85 -14.83 2.95 -8.77
C ALA A 85 -14.65 3.85 -7.55
N ASP A 86 -14.75 3.30 -6.33
CA ASP A 86 -14.51 4.02 -5.10
C ASP A 86 -13.10 4.60 -5.02
N LEU A 87 -12.08 3.78 -5.33
CA LEU A 87 -10.68 4.20 -5.30
C LEU A 87 -10.41 5.35 -6.27
N ARG A 88 -10.99 5.32 -7.47
CA ARG A 88 -10.91 6.43 -8.43
C ARG A 88 -11.61 7.70 -7.94
N ALA A 89 -12.67 7.55 -7.15
CA ALA A 89 -13.46 8.66 -6.66
C ALA A 89 -12.84 9.36 -5.44
N ASN A 90 -12.18 8.61 -4.55
CA ASN A 90 -11.76 9.18 -3.26
C ASN A 90 -10.37 8.76 -2.78
N GLY A 91 -9.71 7.78 -3.41
CA GLY A 91 -8.38 7.30 -3.03
C GLY A 91 -8.30 6.57 -1.69
N LEU A 92 -9.41 6.34 -0.99
CA LEU A 92 -9.42 5.74 0.34
C LEU A 92 -9.35 4.22 0.25
N ILE A 93 -8.28 3.64 0.79
CA ILE A 93 -7.99 2.22 0.70
C ILE A 93 -7.62 1.64 2.06
N ALA A 94 -8.06 0.41 2.30
CA ALA A 94 -7.52 -0.46 3.34
C ALA A 94 -7.16 -1.80 2.72
N VAL A 95 -5.97 -2.32 3.03
CA VAL A 95 -5.49 -3.60 2.52
C VAL A 95 -5.09 -4.48 3.70
N VAL A 96 -5.62 -5.69 3.72
CA VAL A 96 -5.29 -6.71 4.72
C VAL A 96 -4.45 -7.80 4.07
N PHE A 97 -3.30 -8.09 4.68
CA PHE A 97 -2.39 -9.17 4.34
C PHE A 97 -2.47 -10.20 5.46
N SER A 98 -3.03 -11.36 5.20
CA SER A 98 -3.18 -12.42 6.20
C SER A 98 -2.55 -13.72 5.71
N GLU A 99 -1.66 -14.31 6.50
CA GLU A 99 -1.07 -15.63 6.24
C GLU A 99 -2.01 -16.68 6.83
N PRO A 100 -2.71 -17.49 5.98
CA PRO A 100 -3.76 -18.39 6.45
C PRO A 100 -3.27 -19.45 7.44
N SER A 101 -2.06 -20.01 7.25
CA SER A 101 -1.50 -21.08 8.09
C SER A 101 -1.16 -20.61 9.51
N THR A 102 -0.83 -19.32 9.70
CA THR A 102 -0.39 -18.78 11.01
C THR A 102 -1.35 -17.76 11.60
N ASN A 103 -2.32 -17.28 10.82
CA ASN A 103 -3.20 -16.16 11.13
C ASN A 103 -2.47 -14.81 11.37
N ARG A 104 -1.17 -14.71 11.07
CA ARG A 104 -0.47 -13.42 11.13
C ARG A 104 -1.10 -12.47 10.13
N THR A 105 -1.51 -11.31 10.62
CA THR A 105 -2.31 -10.38 9.82
C THR A 105 -1.86 -8.94 10.02
N LEU A 106 -1.59 -8.27 8.91
CA LEU A 106 -1.25 -6.85 8.82
C LEU A 106 -2.34 -6.12 8.05
N GLN A 107 -2.80 -4.99 8.56
CA GLN A 107 -3.66 -4.07 7.82
C GLN A 107 -2.90 -2.78 7.54
N LEU A 108 -2.91 -2.34 6.28
CA LEU A 108 -2.41 -1.04 5.83
C LEU A 108 -3.57 -0.18 5.35
N LYS A 109 -3.50 1.13 5.62
CA LYS A 109 -4.47 2.11 5.11
C LYS A 109 -3.75 3.25 4.41
N GLY A 110 -4.38 3.81 3.37
CA GLY A 110 -3.91 4.97 2.61
C GLY A 110 -5.07 5.82 2.11
N ARG A 111 -4.73 6.99 1.56
CA ARG A 111 -5.70 7.97 1.05
C ARG A 111 -5.39 8.45 -0.36
N ASP A 112 -4.34 7.94 -0.95
CA ASP A 112 -3.80 8.33 -2.24
C ASP A 112 -3.83 7.18 -3.27
N ALA A 113 -4.75 6.23 -3.10
CA ALA A 113 -4.83 5.08 -3.99
C ALA A 113 -5.10 5.51 -5.44
N MET A 114 -4.23 5.06 -6.33
CA MET A 114 -4.30 5.31 -7.77
C MET A 114 -4.48 4.01 -8.52
N VAL A 115 -5.48 3.95 -9.38
CA VAL A 115 -5.74 2.82 -10.28
C VAL A 115 -5.03 3.09 -11.61
N ALA A 116 -4.18 2.18 -12.03
CA ALA A 116 -3.37 2.28 -13.25
C ALA A 116 -3.40 0.97 -14.06
N PRO A 117 -3.07 1.00 -15.35
CA PRO A 117 -2.70 -0.21 -16.09
C PRO A 117 -1.52 -0.92 -15.43
N ILE A 118 -1.42 -2.24 -15.66
CA ILE A 118 -0.24 -3.00 -15.26
C ILE A 118 0.97 -2.63 -16.12
N GLU A 119 2.17 -2.78 -15.54
CA GLU A 119 3.46 -2.56 -16.20
C GLU A 119 4.07 -3.89 -16.68
N PRO A 120 5.04 -3.85 -17.63
CA PRO A 120 5.79 -5.03 -18.02
C PRO A 120 6.39 -5.75 -16.80
N GLY A 121 6.13 -7.05 -16.68
CA GLY A 121 6.58 -7.88 -15.56
C GLY A 121 5.55 -8.05 -14.44
N ASP A 122 4.49 -7.25 -14.37
CA ASP A 122 3.45 -7.37 -13.33
C ASP A 122 2.67 -8.69 -13.43
N GLU A 123 2.45 -9.20 -14.65
CA GLU A 123 1.83 -10.51 -14.84
C GLU A 123 2.64 -11.63 -14.17
N ALA A 124 3.97 -11.59 -14.24
CA ALA A 124 4.83 -12.55 -13.57
C ALA A 124 4.71 -12.48 -12.04
N VAL A 125 4.52 -11.28 -11.48
CA VAL A 125 4.25 -11.08 -10.05
C VAL A 125 2.92 -11.73 -9.66
N VAL A 126 1.87 -11.55 -10.48
CA VAL A 126 0.55 -12.16 -10.25
C VAL A 126 0.64 -13.69 -10.33
N GLN A 127 1.36 -14.24 -11.30
CA GLN A 127 1.56 -15.69 -11.42
C GLN A 127 2.34 -16.25 -10.21
N THR A 128 3.40 -15.58 -9.79
CA THR A 128 4.15 -15.97 -8.60
C THR A 128 3.27 -15.95 -7.35
N TYR A 129 2.41 -14.93 -7.21
CA TYR A 129 1.47 -14.84 -6.10
C TYR A 129 0.49 -16.01 -6.10
N LEU A 130 -0.05 -16.38 -7.25
CA LEU A 130 -0.95 -17.53 -7.38
C LEU A 130 -0.27 -18.83 -6.92
N LEU A 131 0.97 -19.09 -7.37
CA LEU A 131 1.71 -20.29 -6.97
C LEU A 131 1.95 -20.31 -5.46
N HIS A 132 2.36 -19.21 -4.86
CA HIS A 132 2.53 -19.10 -3.41
C HIS A 132 1.22 -19.34 -2.65
N PHE A 133 0.08 -18.87 -3.19
CA PHE A 133 -1.21 -19.09 -2.55
C PHE A 133 -1.70 -20.54 -2.68
N ILE A 134 -1.41 -21.21 -3.80
CA ILE A 134 -1.67 -22.65 -3.97
C ILE A 134 -0.93 -23.45 -2.89
N ASP A 135 0.36 -23.17 -2.72
CA ASP A 135 1.17 -23.85 -1.69
C ASP A 135 0.60 -23.60 -0.28
N GLU A 136 0.23 -22.35 0.03
CA GLU A 136 -0.29 -21.97 1.34
C GLU A 136 -1.58 -22.70 1.69
N ILE A 137 -2.58 -22.68 0.79
CA ILE A 137 -3.85 -23.33 1.09
C ILE A 137 -3.77 -24.85 0.95
N GLY A 138 -2.78 -25.35 0.21
CA GLY A 138 -2.45 -26.77 0.14
C GLY A 138 -2.03 -27.34 1.50
N GLU A 139 -1.25 -26.61 2.28
CA GLU A 139 -0.89 -26.96 3.66
C GLU A 139 -2.11 -27.04 4.59
N LEU A 140 -3.20 -26.31 4.24
CA LEU A 140 -4.48 -26.34 4.97
C LEU A 140 -5.45 -27.41 4.43
N GLY A 141 -5.02 -28.24 3.46
CA GLY A 141 -5.83 -29.33 2.89
C GLY A 141 -6.72 -28.95 1.73
N PHE A 142 -6.61 -27.72 1.19
CA PHE A 142 -7.35 -27.33 -0.01
C PHE A 142 -6.58 -27.70 -1.28
N ASN A 143 -7.31 -28.07 -2.33
CA ASN A 143 -6.69 -28.37 -3.61
C ASN A 143 -6.42 -27.11 -4.44
N GLU A 144 -5.54 -27.24 -5.42
CA GLU A 144 -5.13 -26.15 -6.32
C GLU A 144 -6.30 -25.47 -7.04
N SER A 145 -7.38 -26.23 -7.39
CA SER A 145 -8.53 -25.65 -8.10
C SER A 145 -9.24 -24.59 -7.28
N VAL A 146 -9.23 -24.70 -5.95
CA VAL A 146 -9.78 -23.69 -5.04
C VAL A 146 -9.00 -22.36 -5.17
N ALA A 147 -7.66 -22.43 -5.11
CA ALA A 147 -6.82 -21.25 -5.27
C ALA A 147 -7.02 -20.58 -6.64
N ARG A 148 -7.04 -21.38 -7.71
CA ARG A 148 -7.24 -20.87 -9.09
C ARG A 148 -8.61 -20.23 -9.27
N THR A 149 -9.65 -20.76 -8.61
CA THR A 149 -10.99 -20.15 -8.62
C THR A 149 -11.01 -18.84 -7.83
N MET A 150 -10.37 -18.81 -6.66
CA MET A 150 -10.32 -17.62 -5.79
C MET A 150 -9.49 -16.48 -6.36
N LEU A 151 -8.46 -16.79 -7.14
CA LEU A 151 -7.51 -15.83 -7.73
C LEU A 151 -7.64 -15.80 -9.26
N CYS A 152 -8.82 -16.08 -9.79
CA CYS A 152 -9.05 -16.03 -11.23
C CYS A 152 -8.83 -14.60 -11.74
N ALA A 153 -7.86 -14.47 -12.65
CA ALA A 153 -7.59 -13.23 -13.39
C ALA A 153 -7.38 -13.58 -14.86
N THR A 154 -8.13 -12.93 -15.73
CA THR A 154 -8.01 -13.14 -17.18
C THR A 154 -6.91 -12.21 -17.72
N PRO A 155 -6.06 -12.68 -18.67
CA PRO A 155 -5.15 -11.79 -19.36
C PRO A 155 -5.89 -10.58 -19.95
N GLY A 156 -5.35 -9.37 -19.72
CA GLY A 156 -5.97 -8.11 -20.13
C GLY A 156 -7.03 -7.54 -19.18
N ASP A 157 -7.40 -8.27 -18.11
CA ASP A 157 -8.35 -7.83 -17.08
C ASP A 157 -7.65 -7.36 -15.80
N LEU A 158 -6.32 -7.20 -15.84
CA LEU A 158 -5.54 -6.80 -14.66
C LEU A 158 -5.35 -5.29 -14.59
N LEU A 159 -5.53 -4.75 -13.38
CA LEU A 159 -5.18 -3.38 -13.03
C LEU A 159 -4.28 -3.37 -11.79
N ALA A 160 -3.40 -2.38 -11.72
CA ALA A 160 -2.59 -2.09 -10.56
C ALA A 160 -3.26 -0.99 -9.72
N VAL A 161 -3.23 -1.15 -8.40
CA VAL A 161 -3.62 -0.11 -7.44
C VAL A 161 -2.41 0.21 -6.58
N HIS A 162 -1.91 1.43 -6.70
CA HIS A 162 -0.76 1.93 -5.94
C HIS A 162 -1.24 2.82 -4.81
N PHE A 163 -0.64 2.69 -3.64
CA PHE A 163 -0.91 3.62 -2.53
C PHE A 163 0.29 3.74 -1.59
N THR A 164 0.34 4.85 -0.85
CA THR A 164 1.28 5.09 0.22
C THR A 164 0.62 4.72 1.55
N PRO A 165 1.16 3.76 2.33
CA PRO A 165 0.67 3.47 3.66
C PRO A 165 0.80 4.69 4.59
N GLU A 166 -0.31 5.14 5.17
CA GLU A 166 -0.37 6.21 6.18
C GLU A 166 -0.65 5.67 7.58
N ALA A 167 -1.25 4.48 7.68
CA ALA A 167 -1.47 3.78 8.93
C ALA A 167 -1.30 2.28 8.73
N ALA A 168 -0.72 1.63 9.74
CA ALA A 168 -0.53 0.19 9.81
C ALA A 168 -1.02 -0.35 11.15
N PHE A 169 -1.63 -1.54 11.13
CA PHE A 169 -2.20 -2.18 12.31
C PHE A 169 -1.83 -3.65 12.33
N ASP A 170 -1.42 -4.15 13.50
CA ASP A 170 -1.38 -5.58 13.75
C ASP A 170 -2.82 -6.09 13.91
N GLN A 171 -3.24 -7.00 13.05
CA GLN A 171 -4.56 -7.62 13.08
C GLN A 171 -4.45 -9.13 13.38
N THR A 172 -3.27 -9.60 13.78
CA THR A 172 -3.07 -10.97 14.22
C THR A 172 -3.97 -11.26 15.42
N PRO A 173 -4.79 -12.33 15.39
CA PRO A 173 -5.66 -12.67 16.51
C PRO A 173 -4.89 -12.79 17.83
N GLY A 174 -5.32 -12.05 18.83
CA GLY A 174 -4.66 -12.01 20.14
C GLY A 174 -4.76 -10.65 20.83
N PRO A 175 -4.08 -10.44 21.96
CA PRO A 175 -4.21 -9.23 22.78
C PRO A 175 -3.67 -7.96 22.11
N LYS A 176 -2.92 -8.10 21.00
CA LYS A 176 -2.41 -6.96 20.21
C LYS A 176 -3.25 -6.63 18.96
N ALA A 177 -4.32 -7.38 18.70
CA ALA A 177 -5.18 -7.14 17.56
C ALA A 177 -5.73 -5.71 17.56
N GLY A 178 -5.58 -4.99 16.45
CA GLY A 178 -5.97 -3.59 16.31
C GLY A 178 -4.93 -2.57 16.80
N GLN A 179 -3.77 -3.02 17.31
CA GLN A 179 -2.71 -2.11 17.72
C GLN A 179 -2.10 -1.41 16.49
N ALA A 180 -2.03 -0.07 16.55
CA ALA A 180 -1.32 0.71 15.54
C ALA A 180 0.19 0.45 15.63
N LEU A 181 0.83 0.32 14.47
CA LEU A 181 2.27 0.20 14.35
C LEU A 181 2.88 1.60 14.18
N SER A 182 4.00 1.83 14.86
CA SER A 182 4.77 3.07 14.70
C SER A 182 5.65 3.04 13.44
N PRO A 183 5.95 4.19 12.83
CA PRO A 183 6.95 4.28 11.77
C PRO A 183 8.28 3.66 12.21
N VAL A 184 9.03 3.12 11.26
CA VAL A 184 10.34 2.55 11.52
C VAL A 184 11.29 3.64 11.97
N ALA A 185 11.92 3.49 13.14
CA ALA A 185 12.97 4.41 13.57
C ALA A 185 14.11 4.36 12.54
N GLY A 186 14.48 5.53 12.00
CA GLY A 186 15.59 5.68 11.05
C GLY A 186 16.95 5.52 11.72
#